data_bb22b6808081f503c8c387be0d53ab3a
#
_entry.id   bb22b6808081f503c8c387be0d53ab3a
#
_cell.length_a   1.000
_cell.length_b   1.000
_cell.length_c   1.000
_cell.angle_alpha   90.00
_cell.angle_beta   90.00
_cell.angle_gamma   90.00
#
_symmetry.space_group_name_H-M   'P 1'
#
loop_
_entity.id
_entity.type
_entity.pdbx_description
1 polymer ?
#
loop_
_entity_poly.entity_id
_entity_poly.type
_entity_poly.pdbx_seq_one_letter_code
_entity_poly.pdbx_strand_id
1 'polypeptide(L)'
;MPIALTFDDLLAYTAWQRMRWQAWLRDHPEALALSAGPNGDGRFTSVGDLVKHIFGAEWRYVQRLHGEPLNDLATVPSDDVEALFSTGASSRRMLIDLIRDLDASVWDVPREFVILGYNVTATPKKIVMHVLMHEIRHWAQIATLCRLNGLVVEWQDFLGSPVWGGAFQSS
;
A
#
# COMPACT_ATOMS: atom_id res chain seq x y z
N MET A 1 -18.09 -22.20 -10.85
CA MET A 1 -16.74 -21.92 -10.32
C MET A 1 -16.87 -21.17 -9.01
N PRO A 2 -16.10 -21.48 -7.96
CA PRO A 2 -16.08 -20.63 -6.78
C PRO A 2 -15.50 -19.26 -7.19
N ILE A 3 -16.17 -18.18 -6.77
CA ILE A 3 -15.63 -16.82 -6.89
C ILE A 3 -14.49 -16.73 -5.86
N ALA A 4 -13.26 -16.57 -6.33
CA ALA A 4 -12.07 -16.42 -5.46
C ALA A 4 -11.30 -15.19 -5.89
N LEU A 5 -11.04 -14.30 -4.94
CA LEU A 5 -10.13 -13.18 -5.14
C LEU A 5 -8.69 -13.69 -5.10
N THR A 6 -7.91 -13.36 -6.12
CA THR A 6 -6.51 -13.79 -6.27
C THR A 6 -5.53 -12.67 -5.86
N PHE A 7 -4.25 -13.00 -5.74
CA PHE A 7 -3.21 -11.98 -5.60
C PHE A 7 -3.16 -11.04 -6.81
N ASP A 8 -3.34 -11.57 -8.01
CA ASP A 8 -3.33 -10.77 -9.25
C ASP A 8 -4.48 -9.78 -9.29
N ASP A 9 -5.67 -10.17 -8.82
CA ASP A 9 -6.83 -9.26 -8.71
C ASP A 9 -6.52 -8.11 -7.73
N LEU A 10 -5.93 -8.41 -6.58
CA LEU A 10 -5.56 -7.39 -5.59
C LEU A 10 -4.40 -6.51 -6.07
N LEU A 11 -3.42 -7.09 -6.77
CA LEU A 11 -2.33 -6.32 -7.39
C LEU A 11 -2.90 -5.35 -8.44
N ALA A 12 -3.82 -5.81 -9.28
CA ALA A 12 -4.48 -4.98 -10.29
C ALA A 12 -5.30 -3.86 -9.64
N TYR A 13 -6.07 -4.18 -8.59
CA TYR A 13 -6.86 -3.19 -7.86
C TYR A 13 -5.98 -2.13 -7.18
N THR A 14 -4.96 -2.55 -6.44
CA THR A 14 -4.07 -1.61 -5.74
C THR A 14 -3.21 -0.81 -6.72
N ALA A 15 -2.83 -1.36 -7.88
CA ALA A 15 -2.16 -0.61 -8.94
C ALA A 15 -3.05 0.49 -9.52
N TRP A 16 -4.34 0.19 -9.76
CA TRP A 16 -5.33 1.17 -10.19
C TRP A 16 -5.52 2.27 -9.12
N GLN A 17 -5.63 1.91 -7.83
CA GLN A 17 -5.71 2.90 -6.75
C GLN A 17 -4.48 3.81 -6.70
N ARG A 18 -3.26 3.25 -6.80
CA ARG A 18 -2.01 4.03 -6.82
C ARG A 18 -1.98 5.05 -7.94
N MET A 19 -2.37 4.64 -9.16
CA MET A 19 -2.41 5.54 -10.31
C MET A 19 -3.35 6.73 -10.05
N ARG A 20 -4.55 6.48 -9.49
CA ARG A 20 -5.53 7.53 -9.19
C ARG A 20 -5.04 8.44 -8.06
N TRP A 21 -4.49 7.88 -6.99
CA TRP A 21 -3.91 8.66 -5.90
C TRP A 21 -2.74 9.51 -6.34
N GLN A 22 -1.85 8.99 -7.18
CA GLN A 22 -0.74 9.77 -7.71
C GLN A 22 -1.23 10.96 -8.54
N ALA A 23 -2.19 10.74 -9.43
CA ALA A 23 -2.78 11.81 -10.23
C ALA A 23 -3.44 12.85 -9.32
N TRP A 24 -4.28 12.42 -8.39
CA TRP A 24 -4.96 13.32 -7.47
C TRP A 24 -4.01 14.12 -6.57
N LEU A 25 -2.97 13.49 -6.03
CA LEU A 25 -1.97 14.17 -5.18
C LEU A 25 -1.09 15.13 -5.99
N ARG A 26 -0.88 14.91 -7.28
CA ARG A 26 -0.22 15.90 -8.15
C ARG A 26 -1.03 17.19 -8.28
N ASP A 27 -2.35 17.07 -8.33
CA ASP A 27 -3.27 18.20 -8.41
C ASP A 27 -3.52 18.84 -7.03
N HIS A 28 -3.25 18.10 -5.93
CA HIS A 28 -3.49 18.51 -4.53
C HIS A 28 -2.25 18.21 -3.65
N PRO A 29 -1.06 18.74 -3.97
CA PRO A 29 0.16 18.42 -3.22
C PRO A 29 0.09 18.89 -1.76
N GLU A 30 -0.71 19.91 -1.45
CA GLU A 30 -0.96 20.39 -0.10
C GLU A 30 -1.58 19.31 0.82
N ALA A 31 -2.23 18.32 0.24
CA ALA A 31 -2.82 17.21 1.00
C ALA A 31 -1.76 16.40 1.77
N LEU A 32 -0.52 16.34 1.27
CA LEU A 32 0.56 15.63 1.95
C LEU A 32 0.89 16.23 3.32
N ALA A 33 0.67 17.53 3.51
CA ALA A 33 0.91 18.24 4.77
C ALA A 33 -0.24 18.12 5.79
N LEU A 34 -1.40 17.57 5.40
CA LEU A 34 -2.52 17.38 6.31
C LEU A 34 -2.14 16.48 7.48
N SER A 35 -2.59 16.84 8.68
CA SER A 35 -2.32 16.03 9.88
C SER A 35 -2.90 14.63 9.76
N ALA A 36 -2.10 13.63 10.08
CA ALA A 36 -2.56 12.25 10.19
C ALA A 36 -3.49 12.03 11.39
N GLY A 37 -3.47 12.92 12.39
CA GLY A 37 -4.31 12.84 13.59
C GLY A 37 -4.21 11.45 14.25
N PRO A 38 -5.32 10.89 14.74
CA PRO A 38 -5.34 9.57 15.36
C PRO A 38 -4.91 8.43 14.42
N ASN A 39 -5.04 8.61 13.08
CA ASN A 39 -4.62 7.59 12.12
C ASN A 39 -3.09 7.43 12.03
N GLY A 40 -2.34 8.37 12.60
CA GLY A 40 -0.88 8.29 12.68
C GLY A 40 -0.35 7.36 13.76
N ASP A 41 -1.19 6.87 14.68
CA ASP A 41 -0.81 6.00 15.82
C ASP A 41 0.38 6.57 16.63
N GLY A 42 0.52 7.90 16.70
CA GLY A 42 1.66 8.58 17.31
C GLY A 42 3.01 8.40 16.57
N ARG A 43 3.01 7.74 15.41
CA ARG A 43 4.21 7.46 14.61
C ARG A 43 4.29 8.30 13.35
N PHE A 44 3.15 8.69 12.81
CA PHE A 44 3.03 9.45 11.56
C PHE A 44 2.35 10.78 11.86
N THR A 45 2.92 11.86 11.35
CA THR A 45 2.43 13.21 11.62
C THR A 45 1.56 13.75 10.50
N SER A 46 1.77 13.28 9.27
CA SER A 46 1.12 13.80 8.08
C SER A 46 0.54 12.69 7.18
N VAL A 47 -0.29 13.10 6.24
CA VAL A 47 -0.76 12.25 5.14
C VAL A 47 0.43 11.73 4.32
N GLY A 48 1.43 12.57 4.05
CA GLY A 48 2.65 12.15 3.35
C GLY A 48 3.41 11.05 4.08
N ASP A 49 3.46 11.11 5.43
CA ASP A 49 4.04 10.02 6.22
C ASP A 49 3.23 8.72 6.10
N LEU A 50 1.89 8.81 6.00
CA LEU A 50 1.04 7.64 5.77
C LEU A 50 1.27 7.04 4.38
N VAL A 51 1.39 7.87 3.33
CA VAL A 51 1.73 7.40 1.98
C VAL A 51 3.10 6.71 1.98
N LYS A 52 4.11 7.35 2.59
CA LYS A 52 5.44 6.76 2.77
C LYS A 52 5.39 5.44 3.54
N HIS A 53 4.52 5.35 4.54
CA HIS A 53 4.33 4.12 5.32
C HIS A 53 3.72 2.99 4.48
N ILE A 54 2.75 3.26 3.62
CA ILE A 54 2.18 2.26 2.70
C ILE A 54 3.29 1.59 1.91
N PHE A 55 4.08 2.38 1.19
CA PHE A 55 5.14 1.87 0.32
C PHE A 55 6.30 1.25 1.09
N GLY A 56 6.65 1.86 2.21
CA GLY A 56 7.68 1.35 3.10
C GLY A 56 7.31 0.03 3.78
N ALA A 57 6.05 -0.18 4.12
CA ALA A 57 5.59 -1.44 4.66
C ALA A 57 5.72 -2.56 3.63
N GLU A 58 5.25 -2.34 2.39
CA GLU A 58 5.41 -3.29 1.29
C GLU A 58 6.88 -3.67 1.09
N TRP A 59 7.78 -2.67 0.98
CA TRP A 59 9.21 -2.89 0.80
C TRP A 59 9.80 -3.75 1.92
N ARG A 60 9.57 -3.37 3.18
CA ARG A 60 10.11 -4.08 4.34
C ARG A 60 9.58 -5.49 4.51
N TYR A 61 8.34 -5.76 4.12
CA TYR A 61 7.79 -7.12 4.16
C TYR A 61 8.44 -8.01 3.10
N VAL A 62 8.69 -7.50 1.90
CA VAL A 62 9.43 -8.22 0.86
C VAL A 62 10.86 -8.55 1.34
N GLN A 63 11.56 -7.56 1.89
CA GLN A 63 12.90 -7.76 2.46
C GLN A 63 12.92 -8.83 3.56
N ARG A 64 11.93 -8.83 4.46
CA ARG A 64 11.82 -9.89 5.48
C ARG A 64 11.64 -11.28 4.87
N LEU A 65 10.88 -11.39 3.80
CA LEU A 65 10.67 -12.68 3.12
C LEU A 65 11.93 -13.16 2.40
N HIS A 66 12.77 -12.24 1.91
CA HIS A 66 14.09 -12.54 1.34
C HIS A 66 15.19 -12.71 2.40
N GLY A 67 14.95 -12.36 3.66
CA GLY A 67 16.00 -12.35 4.69
C GLY A 67 17.01 -11.21 4.52
N GLU A 68 16.60 -10.13 3.85
CA GLU A 68 17.44 -8.96 3.58
C GLU A 68 17.38 -7.93 4.73
N PRO A 69 18.41 -7.08 4.88
CA PRO A 69 18.36 -5.92 5.77
C PRO A 69 17.22 -4.99 5.40
N LEU A 70 16.56 -4.41 6.42
CA LEU A 70 15.46 -3.49 6.20
C LEU A 70 15.96 -2.11 5.74
N ASN A 71 15.34 -1.57 4.70
CA ASN A 71 15.63 -0.23 4.19
C ASN A 71 15.31 0.85 5.22
N ASP A 72 16.20 1.84 5.27
CA ASP A 72 15.90 3.12 5.89
C ASP A 72 15.22 4.04 4.88
N LEU A 73 13.98 4.42 5.19
CA LEU A 73 13.19 5.34 4.39
C LEU A 73 13.27 6.79 4.89
N ALA A 74 14.16 7.10 5.83
CA ALA A 74 14.33 8.45 6.36
C ALA A 74 14.67 9.47 5.27
N THR A 75 15.41 9.03 4.25
CA THR A 75 15.82 9.89 3.11
C THR A 75 14.72 10.14 2.09
N VAL A 76 13.60 9.42 2.14
CA VAL A 76 12.47 9.65 1.22
C VAL A 76 11.64 10.82 1.78
N PRO A 77 11.52 11.96 1.07
CA PRO A 77 10.69 13.06 1.54
C PRO A 77 9.22 12.67 1.58
N SER A 78 8.51 13.11 2.62
CA SER A 78 7.06 12.85 2.75
C SER A 78 6.19 13.94 2.14
N ASP A 79 6.78 15.00 1.62
CA ASP A 79 6.15 16.15 0.96
C ASP A 79 6.36 16.18 -0.57
N ASP A 80 6.97 15.14 -1.14
CA ASP A 80 7.23 15.02 -2.58
C ASP A 80 6.47 13.82 -3.16
N VAL A 81 5.43 14.10 -3.95
CA VAL A 81 4.57 13.09 -4.60
C VAL A 81 5.40 12.15 -5.48
N GLU A 82 6.32 12.68 -6.28
CA GLU A 82 7.09 11.86 -7.22
C GLU A 82 8.08 10.95 -6.50
N ALA A 83 8.76 11.44 -5.47
CA ALA A 83 9.67 10.63 -4.66
C ALA A 83 8.91 9.49 -3.94
N LEU A 84 7.74 9.80 -3.37
CA LEU A 84 6.89 8.81 -2.71
C LEU A 84 6.45 7.72 -3.70
N PHE A 85 5.87 8.07 -4.84
CA PHE A 85 5.36 7.09 -5.81
C PHE A 85 6.47 6.35 -6.57
N SER A 86 7.66 6.96 -6.76
CA SER A 86 8.85 6.26 -7.25
C SER A 86 9.28 5.15 -6.28
N THR A 87 9.25 5.45 -4.97
CA THR A 87 9.49 4.45 -3.92
C THR A 87 8.43 3.34 -3.97
N GLY A 88 7.16 3.72 -4.11
CA GLY A 88 6.05 2.78 -4.26
C GLY A 88 6.15 1.91 -5.52
N ALA A 89 6.61 2.45 -6.63
CA ALA A 89 6.84 1.68 -7.85
C ALA A 89 7.98 0.65 -7.67
N SER A 90 9.02 1.02 -6.94
CA SER A 90 10.14 0.14 -6.64
C SER A 90 9.73 -1.00 -5.71
N SER A 91 9.02 -0.69 -4.61
CA SER A 91 8.51 -1.72 -3.69
C SER A 91 7.54 -2.70 -4.37
N ARG A 92 6.68 -2.19 -5.27
CA ARG A 92 5.74 -3.01 -6.02
C ARG A 92 6.44 -3.97 -6.99
N ARG A 93 7.49 -3.54 -7.68
CA ARG A 93 8.30 -4.45 -8.53
C ARG A 93 8.88 -5.58 -7.71
N MET A 94 9.47 -5.27 -6.54
CA MET A 94 10.01 -6.29 -5.64
C MET A 94 8.94 -7.28 -5.16
N LEU A 95 7.73 -6.79 -4.85
CA LEU A 95 6.61 -7.67 -4.46
C LEU A 95 6.18 -8.60 -5.60
N ILE A 96 6.07 -8.07 -6.83
CA ILE A 96 5.71 -8.87 -8.02
C ILE A 96 6.79 -9.91 -8.29
N ASP A 97 8.06 -9.53 -8.22
CA ASP A 97 9.19 -10.45 -8.41
C ASP A 97 9.18 -11.54 -7.33
N LEU A 98 8.94 -11.18 -6.06
CA LEU A 98 8.77 -12.15 -4.98
C LEU A 98 7.63 -13.15 -5.28
N ILE A 99 6.46 -12.66 -5.70
CA ILE A 99 5.30 -13.52 -5.99
C ILE A 99 5.60 -14.48 -7.13
N ARG A 100 6.32 -14.03 -8.17
CA ARG A 100 6.69 -14.84 -9.32
C ARG A 100 7.76 -15.89 -8.98
N ASP A 101 8.77 -15.50 -8.21
CA ASP A 101 10.01 -16.27 -8.06
C ASP A 101 10.03 -17.14 -6.78
N LEU A 102 9.12 -16.92 -5.84
CA LEU A 102 9.03 -17.69 -4.61
C LEU A 102 8.57 -19.11 -4.91
N ASP A 103 9.38 -20.11 -4.49
CA ASP A 103 9.04 -21.52 -4.68
C ASP A 103 7.70 -21.89 -4.05
N ALA A 104 6.89 -22.66 -4.79
CA ALA A 104 5.55 -23.04 -4.36
C ALA A 104 5.53 -23.77 -3.00
N SER A 105 6.61 -24.51 -2.66
CA SER A 105 6.71 -25.28 -1.42
C SER A 105 6.84 -24.41 -0.17
N VAL A 106 7.24 -23.12 -0.30
CA VAL A 106 7.48 -22.25 0.86
C VAL A 106 6.33 -21.29 1.15
N TRP A 107 5.33 -21.18 0.26
CA TRP A 107 4.20 -20.24 0.46
C TRP A 107 3.42 -20.46 1.75
N ASP A 108 3.29 -21.69 2.21
CA ASP A 108 2.61 -22.09 3.42
C ASP A 108 3.56 -22.38 4.60
N VAL A 109 4.88 -22.18 4.44
CA VAL A 109 5.88 -22.36 5.51
C VAL A 109 5.98 -21.08 6.34
N PRO A 110 5.66 -21.12 7.64
CA PRO A 110 5.71 -19.95 8.51
C PRO A 110 7.12 -19.35 8.61
N ARG A 111 7.20 -18.03 8.64
CA ARG A 111 8.39 -17.24 8.93
C ARG A 111 8.22 -16.49 10.23
N GLU A 112 9.31 -16.35 10.98
CA GLU A 112 9.32 -15.61 12.23
C GLU A 112 10.11 -14.30 12.06
N PHE A 113 9.57 -13.21 12.58
CA PHE A 113 10.23 -11.91 12.57
C PHE A 113 9.63 -10.99 13.64
N VAL A 114 10.34 -9.90 13.94
CA VAL A 114 9.88 -8.91 14.94
C VAL A 114 9.30 -7.69 14.22
N ILE A 115 8.10 -7.25 14.65
CA ILE A 115 7.50 -5.98 14.24
C ILE A 115 7.07 -5.21 15.47
N LEU A 116 7.57 -3.99 15.64
CA LEU A 116 7.20 -3.10 16.75
C LEU A 116 7.33 -3.78 18.14
N GLY A 117 8.33 -4.63 18.31
CA GLY A 117 8.56 -5.38 19.56
C GLY A 117 7.72 -6.65 19.71
N TYR A 118 6.85 -6.97 18.75
CA TYR A 118 6.06 -8.20 18.77
C TYR A 118 6.73 -9.29 17.93
N ASN A 119 6.81 -10.51 18.49
CA ASN A 119 7.16 -11.69 17.71
C ASN A 119 5.98 -12.08 16.82
N VAL A 120 6.20 -12.14 15.53
CA VAL A 120 5.18 -12.47 14.53
C VAL A 120 5.58 -13.75 13.82
N THR A 121 4.65 -14.70 13.74
CA THR A 121 4.78 -15.90 12.92
C THR A 121 3.71 -15.83 11.82
N ALA A 122 4.11 -15.81 10.57
CA ALA A 122 3.19 -15.75 9.44
C ALA A 122 3.76 -16.43 8.20
N THR A 123 2.88 -17.00 7.38
CA THR A 123 3.27 -17.57 6.08
C THR A 123 3.51 -16.46 5.05
N PRO A 124 4.37 -16.65 4.05
CA PRO A 124 4.54 -15.72 2.94
C PRO A 124 3.20 -15.31 2.30
N LYS A 125 2.32 -16.25 2.08
CA LYS A 125 0.96 -16.04 1.55
C LYS A 125 0.15 -15.04 2.41
N LYS A 126 0.18 -15.21 3.74
CA LYS A 126 -0.48 -14.27 4.67
C LYS A 126 0.16 -12.89 4.64
N ILE A 127 1.50 -12.82 4.53
CA ILE A 127 2.25 -11.57 4.48
C ILE A 127 1.90 -10.79 3.20
N VAL A 128 1.91 -11.43 2.03
CA VAL A 128 1.56 -10.79 0.77
C VAL A 128 0.12 -10.29 0.81
N MET A 129 -0.82 -11.11 1.28
CA MET A 129 -2.21 -10.68 1.44
C MET A 129 -2.33 -9.49 2.40
N HIS A 130 -1.62 -9.55 3.54
CA HIS A 130 -1.59 -8.45 4.51
C HIS A 130 -1.10 -7.14 3.87
N VAL A 131 -0.03 -7.18 3.10
CA VAL A 131 0.55 -5.99 2.45
C VAL A 131 -0.48 -5.31 1.54
N LEU A 132 -1.18 -6.07 0.71
CA LEU A 132 -2.18 -5.53 -0.22
C LEU A 132 -3.40 -4.96 0.53
N MET A 133 -3.90 -5.68 1.54
CA MET A 133 -5.02 -5.19 2.37
C MET A 133 -4.62 -3.98 3.24
N HIS A 134 -3.38 -3.94 3.71
CA HIS A 134 -2.82 -2.83 4.48
C HIS A 134 -2.81 -1.53 3.66
N GLU A 135 -2.41 -1.61 2.40
CA GLU A 135 -2.45 -0.50 1.48
C GLU A 135 -3.88 0.04 1.30
N ILE A 136 -4.84 -0.84 0.98
CA ILE A 136 -6.25 -0.48 0.81
C ILE A 136 -6.80 0.23 2.04
N ARG A 137 -6.49 -0.29 3.24
CA ARG A 137 -6.90 0.30 4.51
C ARG A 137 -6.37 1.73 4.68
N HIS A 138 -5.08 1.94 4.38
CA HIS A 138 -4.47 3.25 4.55
C HIS A 138 -4.96 4.27 3.51
N TRP A 139 -5.23 3.87 2.27
CA TRP A 139 -5.87 4.76 1.30
C TRP A 139 -7.25 5.23 1.77
N ALA A 140 -8.04 4.36 2.39
CA ALA A 140 -9.32 4.75 2.97
C ALA A 140 -9.17 5.75 4.14
N GLN A 141 -8.15 5.59 4.98
CA GLN A 141 -7.82 6.55 6.05
C GLN A 141 -7.41 7.91 5.46
N ILE A 142 -6.54 7.93 4.46
CA ILE A 142 -6.09 9.14 3.78
C ILE A 142 -7.28 9.85 3.12
N ALA A 143 -8.17 9.12 2.44
CA ALA A 143 -9.38 9.69 1.85
C ALA A 143 -10.26 10.37 2.90
N THR A 144 -10.40 9.76 4.08
CA THR A 144 -11.16 10.34 5.20
C THR A 144 -10.50 11.63 5.70
N LEU A 145 -9.18 11.63 5.89
CA LEU A 145 -8.44 12.83 6.33
C LEU A 145 -8.59 13.98 5.33
N CYS A 146 -8.47 13.71 4.03
CA CYS A 146 -8.64 14.71 2.98
C CYS A 146 -10.06 15.30 3.02
N ARG A 147 -11.11 14.47 3.10
CA ARG A 147 -12.51 14.94 3.17
C ARG A 147 -12.78 15.76 4.41
N LEU A 148 -12.24 15.38 5.57
CA LEU A 148 -12.37 16.16 6.81
C LEU A 148 -11.72 17.55 6.72
N ASN A 149 -10.75 17.72 5.82
CA ASN A 149 -10.09 18.99 5.53
C ASN A 149 -10.67 19.70 4.28
N GLY A 150 -11.85 19.30 3.81
CA GLY A 150 -12.55 19.97 2.72
C GLY A 150 -12.07 19.64 1.31
N LEU A 151 -11.16 18.67 1.17
CA LEU A 151 -10.69 18.21 -0.14
C LEU A 151 -11.62 17.12 -0.69
N VAL A 152 -12.04 17.28 -1.94
CA VAL A 152 -12.88 16.27 -2.63
C VAL A 152 -11.99 15.18 -3.18
N VAL A 153 -12.10 13.99 -2.61
CA VAL A 153 -11.39 12.80 -3.11
C VAL A 153 -12.32 12.01 -4.01
N GLU A 154 -11.84 11.70 -5.21
CA GLU A 154 -12.53 10.86 -6.17
C GLU A 154 -12.85 9.47 -5.59
N TRP A 155 -13.90 8.85 -6.14
CA TRP A 155 -14.30 7.52 -5.73
C TRP A 155 -13.28 6.47 -6.17
N GLN A 156 -12.85 5.62 -5.21
CA GLN A 156 -11.78 4.64 -5.41
C GLN A 156 -12.18 3.24 -4.93
N ASP A 157 -13.49 2.96 -4.88
CA ASP A 157 -14.00 1.67 -4.47
C ASP A 157 -13.72 0.58 -5.51
N PHE A 158 -13.65 -0.66 -5.04
CA PHE A 158 -13.40 -1.83 -5.88
C PHE A 158 -14.37 -1.91 -7.06
N LEU A 159 -15.63 -1.53 -6.85
CA LEU A 159 -16.66 -1.53 -7.89
C LEU A 159 -16.30 -0.63 -9.09
N GLY A 160 -15.52 0.44 -8.87
CA GLY A 160 -15.06 1.36 -9.92
C GLY A 160 -13.76 0.92 -10.60
N SER A 161 -13.14 -0.14 -10.13
CA SER A 161 -11.90 -0.65 -10.70
C SER A 161 -12.14 -1.46 -11.98
N PRO A 162 -11.12 -1.66 -12.83
CA PRO A 162 -11.22 -2.52 -14.01
C PRO A 162 -11.18 -4.02 -13.67
N VAL A 163 -10.97 -4.39 -12.40
CA VAL A 163 -10.88 -5.79 -11.97
C VAL A 163 -12.24 -6.46 -12.11
N TRP A 164 -12.28 -7.62 -12.74
CA TRP A 164 -13.48 -8.40 -13.10
C TRP A 164 -14.45 -7.69 -14.02
N GLY A 165 -14.00 -6.63 -14.69
CA GLY A 165 -14.80 -5.84 -15.62
C GLY A 165 -15.67 -4.80 -14.91
N GLY A 166 -16.27 -3.94 -15.71
CA GLY A 166 -17.07 -2.82 -15.25
C GLY A 166 -16.38 -1.48 -15.47
N ALA A 167 -17.17 -0.43 -15.43
CA ALA A 167 -16.70 0.95 -15.48
C ALA A 167 -17.77 1.86 -14.85
N PHE A 168 -17.32 2.94 -14.18
CA PHE A 168 -18.21 4.04 -13.84
C PHE A 168 -18.31 4.98 -15.05
N GLN A 169 -19.53 5.22 -15.51
CA GLN A 169 -19.83 6.27 -16.47
C GLN A 169 -20.68 7.33 -15.75
N SER A 170 -20.28 8.58 -15.87
CA SER A 170 -21.16 9.69 -15.47
C SER A 170 -22.42 9.66 -16.30
N SER A 171 -23.58 9.68 -15.65
CA SER A 171 -24.89 9.86 -16.29
C SER A 171 -25.04 11.26 -16.88
#